data_d07fe7ff939535f9a0e0d6ef18d4345d
#
_entry.id   d07fe7ff939535f9a0e0d6ef18d4345d
#
_cell.length_a   1.000
_cell.length_b   1.000
_cell.length_c   1.000
_cell.angle_alpha   90.00
_cell.angle_beta   90.00
_cell.angle_gamma   90.00
#
_symmetry.space_group_name_H-M   'P 1'
#
loop_
_entity.id
_entity.type
_entity.pdbx_description
1 polymer ?
#
loop_
_entity_poly.entity_id
_entity_poly.type
_entity_poly.pdbx_seq_one_letter_code
_entity_poly.pdbx_strand_id
1 'polypeptide(L)'
;RSTRKESSAASDVYKRQEVSRSLAACDGAILVVDAAQGVEAQTLANVYLALDHDLDVMPVINKIDLPSAQPDEVIQEIEDVIGIEAHDAPRISAKTGLNIDQVLEQIVEKIPAPTGDPDAPLKALIFDALYDSYKGVIVFCRVKEGTVKVGDKIKMMATGAMDEVTEVGYFGAGQFIPCDELSAGMVGYICASIKNVRDTRVGDTVTNADRPCAEALPGYKKVNPMVYCGLYPADSAKYPDLRDALEKLQINDASLYFEPETSLALGFGFRCGFLGLLHLEIIQERLEREFNLDLVTTAPGVVYKVHKTNGEVIDLTNPSNLPDPSEIDYMEEPIVSAEIMVTKDYVGAIMTLCQERRGVYILSLIHISEPTRR
;
A
#
# COMPACT_ATOMS: atom_id res chain seq x y z
N ARG A 1 -18.99 -17.48 -16.25
CA ARG A 1 -19.75 -16.58 -15.33
C ARG A 1 -19.71 -17.09 -13.87
N SER A 2 -18.55 -17.24 -13.29
CA SER A 2 -18.41 -17.63 -11.86
C SER A 2 -17.12 -17.12 -11.20
N THR A 3 -16.44 -16.12 -11.72
CA THR A 3 -15.11 -15.68 -11.23
C THR A 3 -15.11 -14.35 -10.51
N ARG A 4 -16.28 -13.79 -10.17
CA ARG A 4 -16.37 -12.46 -9.54
C ARG A 4 -16.44 -12.41 -8.02
N LYS A 5 -16.54 -13.55 -7.32
CA LYS A 5 -16.71 -13.58 -5.86
C LYS A 5 -15.44 -13.92 -5.05
N GLU A 6 -14.42 -14.47 -5.67
CA GLU A 6 -13.17 -14.80 -4.97
C GLU A 6 -12.14 -13.65 -4.96
N SER A 7 -12.40 -12.61 -5.73
CA SER A 7 -11.53 -11.45 -5.94
C SER A 7 -11.52 -10.40 -4.80
N SER A 8 -12.47 -10.44 -3.83
CA SER A 8 -12.59 -9.32 -2.89
C SER A 8 -11.58 -9.34 -1.74
N ALA A 9 -11.33 -10.47 -1.11
CA ALA A 9 -10.49 -10.52 0.10
C ALA A 9 -8.99 -10.27 -0.17
N ALA A 10 -8.48 -10.72 -1.29
CA ALA A 10 -7.07 -10.50 -1.66
C ALA A 10 -6.85 -9.11 -2.29
N SER A 11 -7.88 -8.51 -2.91
CA SER A 11 -7.92 -7.07 -3.27
C SER A 11 -7.66 -6.19 -2.06
N ASP A 12 -8.12 -6.61 -0.88
CA ASP A 12 -8.04 -5.78 0.32
C ASP A 12 -6.62 -5.68 0.89
N VAL A 13 -5.78 -6.71 0.76
CA VAL A 13 -4.37 -6.63 1.22
C VAL A 13 -3.56 -5.67 0.35
N TYR A 14 -3.71 -5.70 -0.97
CA TYR A 14 -3.04 -4.78 -1.88
C TYR A 14 -3.56 -3.34 -1.71
N LYS A 15 -4.89 -3.16 -1.69
CA LYS A 15 -5.53 -1.86 -1.44
C LYS A 15 -5.14 -1.27 -0.09
N ARG A 16 -4.99 -2.11 0.95
CA ARG A 16 -4.57 -1.68 2.28
C ARG A 16 -3.17 -1.05 2.28
N GLN A 17 -2.24 -1.55 1.47
CA GLN A 17 -0.92 -0.92 1.30
C GLN A 17 -1.02 0.44 0.62
N GLU A 18 -1.81 0.55 -0.44
CA GLU A 18 -2.04 1.80 -1.16
C GLU A 18 -2.70 2.83 -0.25
N VAL A 19 -3.71 2.42 0.52
CA VAL A 19 -4.36 3.27 1.54
C VAL A 19 -3.36 3.70 2.61
N SER A 20 -2.55 2.80 3.17
CA SER A 20 -1.54 3.13 4.18
C SER A 20 -0.50 4.14 3.67
N ARG A 21 -0.06 4.02 2.41
CA ARG A 21 0.85 5.00 1.80
C ARG A 21 0.22 6.38 1.68
N SER A 22 -1.03 6.43 1.23
CA SER A 22 -1.78 7.68 1.09
C SER A 22 -2.00 8.34 2.45
N LEU A 23 -2.37 7.57 3.48
CA LEU A 23 -2.58 8.07 4.83
C LEU A 23 -1.32 8.70 5.44
N ALA A 24 -0.13 8.12 5.19
CA ALA A 24 1.13 8.71 5.66
C ALA A 24 1.43 10.10 5.06
N ALA A 25 0.77 10.46 3.97
CA ALA A 25 0.87 11.77 3.33
C ALA A 25 -0.25 12.74 3.75
N CYS A 26 -1.16 12.33 4.64
CA CYS A 26 -2.29 13.14 5.09
C CYS A 26 -2.06 13.74 6.49
N ASP A 27 -2.85 14.77 6.82
CA ASP A 27 -2.93 15.39 8.16
C ASP A 27 -4.22 15.00 8.86
N GLY A 28 -5.23 14.55 8.13
CA GLY A 28 -6.50 14.07 8.65
C GLY A 28 -7.19 13.17 7.62
N ALA A 29 -8.25 12.50 8.05
CA ALA A 29 -9.03 11.59 7.23
C ALA A 29 -10.53 11.85 7.39
N ILE A 30 -11.27 11.79 6.29
CA ILE A 30 -12.72 11.84 6.30
C ILE A 30 -13.25 10.40 6.24
N LEU A 31 -14.00 10.01 7.27
CA LEU A 31 -14.67 8.72 7.33
C LEU A 31 -16.07 8.82 6.73
N VAL A 32 -16.23 8.44 5.48
CA VAL A 32 -17.53 8.46 4.81
C VAL A 32 -18.27 7.16 5.04
N VAL A 33 -19.39 7.21 5.78
CA VAL A 33 -20.22 6.04 6.08
C VAL A 33 -21.57 6.15 5.36
N ASP A 34 -22.04 5.02 4.83
CA ASP A 34 -23.33 4.93 4.14
C ASP A 34 -24.47 4.90 5.17
N ALA A 35 -25.42 5.86 5.04
CA ALA A 35 -26.56 5.95 5.95
C ALA A 35 -27.53 4.75 5.90
N ALA A 36 -27.42 3.88 4.89
CA ALA A 36 -28.28 2.70 4.73
C ALA A 36 -27.59 1.39 5.06
N GLN A 37 -26.24 1.35 5.03
CA GLN A 37 -25.45 0.13 5.28
C GLN A 37 -24.72 0.15 6.63
N GLY A 38 -24.49 1.35 7.20
CA GLY A 38 -23.78 1.50 8.47
C GLY A 38 -22.28 1.18 8.39
N VAL A 39 -21.72 0.71 9.50
CA VAL A 39 -20.29 0.41 9.66
C VAL A 39 -19.99 -0.99 9.14
N GLU A 40 -19.26 -1.07 8.03
CA GLU A 40 -18.80 -2.33 7.45
C GLU A 40 -17.38 -2.69 7.92
N ALA A 41 -16.98 -3.95 7.71
CA ALA A 41 -15.64 -4.44 8.07
C ALA A 41 -14.51 -3.62 7.41
N GLN A 42 -14.71 -3.16 6.17
CA GLN A 42 -13.75 -2.32 5.47
C GLN A 42 -13.65 -0.93 6.10
N THR A 43 -14.77 -0.38 6.59
CA THR A 43 -14.82 0.87 7.34
C THR A 43 -13.92 0.79 8.56
N LEU A 44 -14.10 -0.25 9.38
CA LEU A 44 -13.28 -0.52 10.57
C LEU A 44 -11.79 -0.63 10.22
N ALA A 45 -11.45 -1.45 9.23
CA ALA A 45 -10.06 -1.66 8.82
C ALA A 45 -9.37 -0.35 8.39
N ASN A 46 -10.06 0.51 7.65
CA ASN A 46 -9.51 1.79 7.19
C ASN A 46 -9.39 2.81 8.32
N VAL A 47 -10.34 2.84 9.25
CA VAL A 47 -10.28 3.74 10.42
C VAL A 47 -9.09 3.39 11.32
N TYR A 48 -8.90 2.11 11.63
CA TYR A 48 -7.75 1.69 12.44
C TYR A 48 -6.42 2.00 11.76
N LEU A 49 -6.34 1.88 10.42
CA LEU A 49 -5.15 2.34 9.69
C LEU A 49 -4.93 3.85 9.81
N ALA A 50 -5.98 4.66 9.77
CA ALA A 50 -5.86 6.11 9.95
C ALA A 50 -5.41 6.47 11.37
N LEU A 51 -5.96 5.79 12.38
CA LEU A 51 -5.57 5.96 13.79
C LEU A 51 -4.12 5.50 14.06
N ASP A 52 -3.67 4.42 13.41
CA ASP A 52 -2.26 3.97 13.49
C ASP A 52 -1.26 4.99 12.92
N HIS A 53 -1.73 5.92 12.08
CA HIS A 53 -0.96 7.05 11.55
C HIS A 53 -1.17 8.36 12.33
N ASP A 54 -1.81 8.32 13.51
CA ASP A 54 -2.14 9.49 14.34
C ASP A 54 -2.94 10.57 13.59
N LEU A 55 -3.84 10.16 12.69
CA LEU A 55 -4.68 11.09 11.93
C LEU A 55 -5.95 11.41 12.68
N ASP A 56 -6.35 12.70 12.63
CA ASP A 56 -7.69 13.12 13.03
C ASP A 56 -8.72 12.58 12.04
N VAL A 57 -9.69 11.80 12.53
CA VAL A 57 -10.72 11.16 11.72
C VAL A 57 -12.05 11.87 11.91
N MET A 58 -12.57 12.47 10.84
CA MET A 58 -13.83 13.19 10.83
C MET A 58 -14.93 12.33 10.17
N PRO A 59 -15.96 11.86 10.90
CA PRO A 59 -17.06 11.09 10.33
C PRO A 59 -18.01 11.96 9.51
N VAL A 60 -18.52 11.38 8.40
CA VAL A 60 -19.51 11.99 7.48
C VAL A 60 -20.52 10.92 7.08
N ILE A 61 -21.80 11.19 7.25
CA ILE A 61 -22.90 10.28 6.91
C ILE A 61 -23.42 10.60 5.52
N ASN A 62 -23.18 9.70 4.58
CA ASN A 62 -23.56 9.88 3.17
C ASN A 62 -24.80 9.07 2.78
N LYS A 63 -25.37 9.42 1.63
CA LYS A 63 -26.54 8.79 1.02
C LYS A 63 -27.84 8.96 1.82
N ILE A 64 -28.00 10.09 2.50
CA ILE A 64 -29.24 10.39 3.25
C ILE A 64 -30.46 10.57 2.33
N ASP A 65 -30.25 10.65 1.02
CA ASP A 65 -31.32 10.69 0.00
C ASP A 65 -31.98 9.33 -0.25
N LEU A 66 -31.44 8.24 0.28
CA LEU A 66 -32.03 6.92 0.14
C LEU A 66 -33.23 6.71 1.08
N PRO A 67 -34.31 6.06 0.64
CA PRO A 67 -35.47 5.77 1.49
C PRO A 67 -35.16 4.87 2.70
N SER A 68 -34.07 4.07 2.61
CA SER A 68 -33.59 3.17 3.68
C SER A 68 -32.54 3.82 4.58
N ALA A 69 -32.24 5.11 4.41
CA ALA A 69 -31.23 5.80 5.20
C ALA A 69 -31.68 5.96 6.67
N GLN A 70 -30.81 5.58 7.58
CA GLN A 70 -30.98 5.68 9.05
C GLN A 70 -29.79 6.41 9.68
N PRO A 71 -29.61 7.72 9.40
CA PRO A 71 -28.43 8.45 9.81
C PRO A 71 -28.21 8.49 11.32
N ASP A 72 -29.26 8.52 12.13
CA ASP A 72 -29.15 8.55 13.59
C ASP A 72 -28.65 7.19 14.16
N GLU A 73 -29.09 6.09 13.59
CA GLU A 73 -28.65 4.75 13.98
C GLU A 73 -27.16 4.55 13.59
N VAL A 74 -26.78 5.02 12.41
CA VAL A 74 -25.40 4.93 11.93
C VAL A 74 -24.43 5.79 12.76
N ILE A 75 -24.86 6.97 13.20
CA ILE A 75 -24.09 7.81 14.13
C ILE A 75 -23.82 7.05 15.44
N GLN A 76 -24.89 6.45 16.02
CA GLN A 76 -24.75 5.67 17.23
C GLN A 76 -23.83 4.44 17.03
N GLU A 77 -23.95 3.78 15.87
CA GLU A 77 -23.09 2.65 15.53
C GLU A 77 -21.60 3.05 15.43
N ILE A 78 -21.28 4.22 14.84
CA ILE A 78 -19.92 4.76 14.78
C ILE A 78 -19.38 5.00 16.20
N GLU A 79 -20.15 5.63 17.07
CA GLU A 79 -19.75 5.89 18.45
C GLU A 79 -19.56 4.61 19.26
N ASP A 80 -20.47 3.64 19.12
CA ASP A 80 -20.43 2.39 19.88
C ASP A 80 -19.37 1.40 19.37
N VAL A 81 -19.15 1.31 18.06
CA VAL A 81 -18.27 0.30 17.44
C VAL A 81 -16.85 0.83 17.22
N ILE A 82 -16.72 2.09 16.78
CA ILE A 82 -15.42 2.68 16.46
C ILE A 82 -14.87 3.49 17.64
N GLY A 83 -15.75 4.09 18.43
CA GLY A 83 -15.38 4.93 19.59
C GLY A 83 -15.00 6.37 19.21
N ILE A 84 -15.41 6.86 18.04
CA ILE A 84 -15.18 8.23 17.57
C ILE A 84 -16.47 9.02 17.75
N GLU A 85 -16.38 10.26 18.27
CA GLU A 85 -17.52 11.16 18.37
C GLU A 85 -18.11 11.47 16.98
N ALA A 86 -19.40 11.19 16.78
CA ALA A 86 -20.09 11.36 15.51
C ALA A 86 -21.41 12.13 15.59
N HIS A 87 -21.81 12.61 16.79
CA HIS A 87 -23.06 13.32 17.02
C HIS A 87 -23.23 14.57 16.14
N ASP A 88 -22.15 15.23 15.77
CA ASP A 88 -22.12 16.43 14.92
C ASP A 88 -21.66 16.13 13.48
N ALA A 89 -21.61 14.85 13.09
CA ALA A 89 -21.21 14.43 11.75
C ALA A 89 -22.15 15.01 10.69
N PRO A 90 -21.63 15.63 9.62
CA PRO A 90 -22.43 16.14 8.52
C PRO A 90 -23.22 15.02 7.85
N ARG A 91 -24.52 15.24 7.64
CA ARG A 91 -25.42 14.33 6.96
C ARG A 91 -25.61 14.82 5.54
N ILE A 92 -25.06 14.08 4.59
CA ILE A 92 -24.92 14.53 3.20
C ILE A 92 -25.53 13.58 2.20
N SER A 93 -25.76 14.09 1.01
CA SER A 93 -25.89 13.29 -0.21
C SER A 93 -24.90 13.78 -1.25
N ALA A 94 -23.83 13.05 -1.44
CA ALA A 94 -22.84 13.35 -2.47
C ALA A 94 -23.43 13.31 -3.87
N LYS A 95 -24.49 12.49 -4.09
CA LYS A 95 -25.20 12.39 -5.36
C LYS A 95 -25.97 13.67 -5.72
N THR A 96 -26.61 14.30 -4.75
CA THR A 96 -27.45 15.50 -4.95
C THR A 96 -26.71 16.80 -4.62
N GLY A 97 -25.54 16.72 -4.00
CA GLY A 97 -24.79 17.88 -3.52
C GLY A 97 -25.31 18.44 -2.19
N LEU A 98 -26.26 17.76 -1.54
CA LEU A 98 -26.87 18.23 -0.30
C LEU A 98 -25.84 18.24 0.85
N ASN A 99 -25.71 19.38 1.55
CA ASN A 99 -24.88 19.62 2.71
C ASN A 99 -23.35 19.39 2.49
N ILE A 100 -22.87 19.40 1.26
CA ILE A 100 -21.41 19.25 0.99
C ILE A 100 -20.63 20.41 1.57
N ASP A 101 -21.17 21.64 1.55
CA ASP A 101 -20.51 22.81 2.12
C ASP A 101 -20.22 22.64 3.62
N GLN A 102 -21.08 21.94 4.38
CA GLN A 102 -20.84 21.63 5.79
C GLN A 102 -19.60 20.74 6.01
N VAL A 103 -19.35 19.80 5.09
CA VAL A 103 -18.14 18.97 5.14
C VAL A 103 -16.91 19.83 4.94
N LEU A 104 -16.93 20.74 3.96
CA LEU A 104 -15.80 21.63 3.67
C LEU A 104 -15.50 22.58 4.84
N GLU A 105 -16.52 23.14 5.45
CA GLU A 105 -16.34 23.98 6.65
C GLU A 105 -15.77 23.17 7.82
N GLN A 106 -16.30 21.96 8.09
CA GLN A 106 -15.79 21.13 9.18
C GLN A 106 -14.35 20.64 8.95
N ILE A 107 -13.93 20.42 7.69
CA ILE A 107 -12.53 20.11 7.39
C ILE A 107 -11.63 21.26 7.87
N VAL A 108 -12.00 22.51 7.57
CA VAL A 108 -11.21 23.69 7.96
C VAL A 108 -11.21 23.90 9.48
N GLU A 109 -12.31 23.56 10.16
CA GLU A 109 -12.45 23.72 11.60
C GLU A 109 -11.77 22.63 12.42
N LYS A 110 -11.86 21.37 11.98
CA LYS A 110 -11.48 20.19 12.77
C LYS A 110 -10.12 19.60 12.40
N ILE A 111 -9.73 19.65 11.12
CA ILE A 111 -8.47 19.07 10.69
C ILE A 111 -7.36 20.14 10.84
N PRO A 112 -6.29 19.84 11.60
CA PRO A 112 -5.22 20.81 11.80
C PRO A 112 -4.51 21.12 10.48
N ALA A 113 -4.12 22.40 10.33
CA ALA A 113 -3.33 22.80 9.17
C ALA A 113 -1.97 22.08 9.17
N PRO A 114 -1.39 21.78 7.98
CA PRO A 114 -0.06 21.19 7.89
C PRO A 114 0.97 21.99 8.68
N THR A 115 1.79 21.28 9.44
CA THR A 115 2.91 21.87 10.21
C THR A 115 4.23 21.70 9.45
N GLY A 116 5.24 22.48 9.77
CA GLY A 116 6.59 22.38 9.24
C GLY A 116 7.25 23.75 9.10
N ASP A 117 8.58 23.77 9.10
CA ASP A 117 9.37 25.00 8.93
C ASP A 117 9.91 25.04 7.48
N PRO A 118 9.49 26.01 6.65
CA PRO A 118 9.99 26.17 5.27
C PRO A 118 11.50 26.45 5.16
N ASP A 119 12.12 26.99 6.21
CA ASP A 119 13.53 27.34 6.25
C ASP A 119 14.43 26.20 6.80
N ALA A 120 13.82 25.13 7.31
CA ALA A 120 14.54 23.95 7.78
C ALA A 120 15.20 23.17 6.61
N PRO A 121 16.13 22.24 6.89
CA PRO A 121 16.62 21.31 5.87
C PRO A 121 15.47 20.49 5.27
N LEU A 122 15.46 20.36 3.94
CA LEU A 122 14.41 19.64 3.22
C LEU A 122 14.24 18.21 3.74
N LYS A 123 13.00 17.87 4.09
CA LYS A 123 12.52 16.51 4.38
C LYS A 123 11.22 16.28 3.63
N ALA A 124 11.24 15.52 2.56
CA ALA A 124 10.05 15.16 1.81
C ALA A 124 9.91 13.63 1.76
N LEU A 125 8.72 13.12 2.12
CA LEU A 125 8.39 11.71 2.10
C LEU A 125 7.90 11.33 0.70
N ILE A 126 8.49 10.33 0.08
CA ILE A 126 7.99 9.72 -1.16
C ILE A 126 6.86 8.77 -0.81
N PHE A 127 5.63 9.06 -1.21
CA PHE A 127 4.50 8.17 -0.99
C PHE A 127 4.09 7.38 -2.23
N ASP A 128 4.46 7.87 -3.44
CA ASP A 128 4.27 7.15 -4.71
C ASP A 128 5.26 7.66 -5.75
N ALA A 129 5.36 6.98 -6.90
CA ALA A 129 6.16 7.41 -8.02
C ALA A 129 5.60 6.89 -9.35
N LEU A 130 5.84 7.62 -10.43
CA LEU A 130 5.42 7.25 -11.78
C LEU A 130 6.62 7.29 -12.72
N TYR A 131 6.74 6.32 -13.60
CA TYR A 131 7.71 6.37 -14.68
C TYR A 131 7.09 6.97 -15.94
N ASP A 132 7.66 8.08 -16.38
CA ASP A 132 7.33 8.72 -17.65
C ASP A 132 8.50 8.55 -18.64
N SER A 133 8.20 8.20 -19.89
CA SER A 133 9.24 7.91 -20.90
C SER A 133 10.07 9.16 -21.29
N TYR A 134 9.53 10.34 -21.05
CA TYR A 134 10.19 11.62 -21.38
C TYR A 134 10.84 12.29 -20.16
N LYS A 135 10.15 12.28 -19.03
CA LYS A 135 10.58 12.94 -17.78
C LYS A 135 11.39 12.03 -16.85
N GLY A 136 11.42 10.71 -17.11
CA GLY A 136 12.00 9.72 -16.22
C GLY A 136 11.09 9.42 -15.04
N VAL A 137 11.65 9.18 -13.85
CA VAL A 137 10.87 8.94 -12.64
C VAL A 137 10.31 10.26 -12.12
N ILE A 138 8.99 10.33 -12.00
CA ILE A 138 8.26 11.41 -11.35
C ILE A 138 7.94 10.94 -9.93
N VAL A 139 8.49 11.62 -8.94
CA VAL A 139 8.34 11.29 -7.51
C VAL A 139 7.16 12.06 -6.93
N PHE A 140 6.21 11.36 -6.32
CA PHE A 140 5.12 11.98 -5.57
C PHE A 140 5.51 12.08 -4.12
N CYS A 141 5.54 13.30 -3.60
CA CYS A 141 6.05 13.52 -2.25
C CYS A 141 5.18 14.49 -1.44
N ARG A 142 5.29 14.32 -0.14
CA ARG A 142 4.85 15.30 0.86
C ARG A 142 6.06 15.95 1.49
N VAL A 143 6.15 17.27 1.39
CA VAL A 143 7.18 18.05 2.05
C VAL A 143 6.78 18.24 3.52
N LYS A 144 7.54 17.66 4.44
CA LYS A 144 7.34 17.81 5.90
C LYS A 144 8.08 19.01 6.44
N GLU A 145 9.31 19.24 5.97
CA GLU A 145 10.18 20.35 6.36
C GLU A 145 10.92 20.90 5.15
N GLY A 146 11.26 22.18 5.20
CA GLY A 146 12.06 22.82 4.17
C GLY A 146 11.28 23.18 2.90
N THR A 147 12.02 23.52 1.86
CA THR A 147 11.49 23.90 0.55
C THR A 147 12.35 23.28 -0.54
N VAL A 148 11.73 22.83 -1.64
CA VAL A 148 12.41 22.34 -2.85
C VAL A 148 11.98 23.16 -4.05
N LYS A 149 12.96 23.54 -4.89
CA LYS A 149 12.79 24.40 -6.09
C LYS A 149 13.42 23.73 -7.31
N VAL A 150 13.02 24.19 -8.47
CA VAL A 150 13.71 23.85 -9.74
C VAL A 150 15.17 24.30 -9.67
N GLY A 151 16.09 23.41 -10.06
CA GLY A 151 17.55 23.61 -10.01
C GLY A 151 18.21 23.16 -8.70
N ASP A 152 17.44 22.80 -7.67
CA ASP A 152 18.00 22.25 -6.44
C ASP A 152 18.62 20.87 -6.70
N LYS A 153 19.75 20.59 -6.02
CA LYS A 153 20.31 19.25 -5.97
C LYS A 153 19.70 18.50 -4.81
N ILE A 154 18.99 17.43 -5.14
CA ILE A 154 18.35 16.56 -4.15
C ILE A 154 19.13 15.27 -3.97
N LYS A 155 18.97 14.65 -2.81
CA LYS A 155 19.53 13.36 -2.45
C LYS A 155 18.42 12.45 -1.89
N MET A 156 18.36 11.23 -2.40
CA MET A 156 17.57 10.15 -1.85
C MET A 156 18.31 9.54 -0.67
N MET A 157 17.72 9.52 0.51
CA MET A 157 18.47 9.11 1.72
C MET A 157 18.72 7.60 1.80
N ALA A 158 17.80 6.77 1.32
CA ALA A 158 17.93 5.31 1.36
C ALA A 158 18.88 4.77 0.27
N THR A 159 18.84 5.34 -0.93
CA THR A 159 19.66 4.87 -2.05
C THR A 159 20.97 5.65 -2.18
N GLY A 160 21.02 6.88 -1.65
CA GLY A 160 22.14 7.80 -1.80
C GLY A 160 22.23 8.48 -3.18
N ALA A 161 21.29 8.22 -4.07
CA ALA A 161 21.24 8.83 -5.40
C ALA A 161 21.07 10.35 -5.30
N MET A 162 21.72 11.08 -6.19
CA MET A 162 21.68 12.53 -6.24
C MET A 162 21.33 12.97 -7.66
N ASP A 163 20.36 13.87 -7.77
CA ASP A 163 19.90 14.42 -9.04
C ASP A 163 19.50 15.88 -8.89
N GLU A 164 19.44 16.59 -10.01
CA GLU A 164 18.99 17.98 -10.06
C GLU A 164 17.50 18.05 -10.42
N VAL A 165 16.75 18.84 -9.66
CA VAL A 165 15.31 19.04 -9.86
C VAL A 165 15.06 19.82 -11.14
N THR A 166 14.34 19.21 -12.07
CA THR A 166 13.99 19.84 -13.37
C THR A 166 12.60 20.46 -13.36
N GLU A 167 11.69 19.94 -12.54
CA GLU A 167 10.32 20.44 -12.42
C GLU A 167 9.77 20.08 -11.04
N VAL A 168 9.00 20.97 -10.45
CA VAL A 168 8.16 20.70 -9.26
C VAL A 168 6.75 21.18 -9.54
N GLY A 169 5.76 20.59 -8.86
CA GLY A 169 4.37 21.00 -9.03
C GLY A 169 3.43 20.26 -8.09
N TYR A 170 2.17 20.60 -8.17
CA TYR A 170 1.11 20.00 -7.38
C TYR A 170 0.05 19.34 -8.27
N PHE A 171 -0.85 18.56 -7.65
CA PHE A 171 -1.87 17.82 -8.36
C PHE A 171 -3.12 18.67 -8.55
N GLY A 172 -3.56 18.81 -9.80
CA GLY A 172 -4.88 19.32 -10.16
C GLY A 172 -5.85 18.19 -10.48
N ALA A 173 -7.06 18.52 -10.86
CA ALA A 173 -8.07 17.55 -11.28
C ALA A 173 -7.64 16.88 -12.60
N GLY A 174 -7.03 15.70 -12.51
CA GLY A 174 -6.56 14.92 -13.66
C GLY A 174 -5.34 15.47 -14.40
N GLN A 175 -4.59 16.40 -13.80
CA GLN A 175 -3.41 16.99 -14.42
C GLN A 175 -2.34 17.40 -13.39
N PHE A 176 -1.09 17.45 -13.83
CA PHE A 176 0.03 18.02 -13.09
C PHE A 176 0.08 19.53 -13.34
N ILE A 177 0.19 20.31 -12.27
CA ILE A 177 0.30 21.78 -12.36
C ILE A 177 1.69 22.18 -11.87
N PRO A 178 2.59 22.59 -12.76
CA PRO A 178 3.93 23.08 -12.38
C PRO A 178 3.84 24.32 -11.49
N CYS A 179 4.78 24.43 -10.56
CA CYS A 179 4.95 25.61 -9.70
C CYS A 179 6.44 25.92 -9.52
N ASP A 180 6.74 27.05 -8.87
CA ASP A 180 8.11 27.49 -8.66
C ASP A 180 8.80 26.70 -7.54
N GLU A 181 8.03 26.34 -6.51
CA GLU A 181 8.53 25.64 -5.32
C GLU A 181 7.46 24.80 -4.64
N LEU A 182 7.90 23.79 -3.90
CA LEU A 182 7.10 23.07 -2.91
C LEU A 182 7.71 23.29 -1.53
N SER A 183 6.94 23.83 -0.59
CA SER A 183 7.38 24.10 0.77
C SER A 183 6.70 23.20 1.80
N ALA A 184 7.14 23.27 3.04
CA ALA A 184 6.63 22.48 4.16
C ALA A 184 5.10 22.46 4.21
N GLY A 185 4.51 21.28 4.39
CA GLY A 185 3.06 21.02 4.37
C GLY A 185 2.47 20.74 2.99
N MET A 186 3.16 21.04 1.89
CA MET A 186 2.64 20.80 0.54
C MET A 186 2.80 19.35 0.11
N VAL A 187 1.80 18.88 -0.66
CA VAL A 187 1.83 17.60 -1.38
C VAL A 187 1.95 17.90 -2.87
N GLY A 188 2.91 17.26 -3.53
CA GLY A 188 3.15 17.52 -4.93
C GLY A 188 4.08 16.47 -5.56
N TYR A 189 4.66 16.84 -6.69
CA TYR A 189 5.57 15.98 -7.43
C TYR A 189 6.90 16.68 -7.71
N ILE A 190 7.95 15.87 -7.84
CA ILE A 190 9.30 16.29 -8.20
C ILE A 190 9.74 15.47 -9.43
N CYS A 191 10.22 16.15 -10.47
CA CYS A 191 10.94 15.55 -11.57
C CYS A 191 12.42 15.93 -11.45
N ALA A 192 13.30 14.93 -11.47
CA ALA A 192 14.75 15.15 -11.31
C ALA A 192 15.57 14.37 -12.34
N SER A 193 15.00 14.09 -13.52
CA SER A 193 15.66 13.33 -14.60
C SER A 193 16.26 11.99 -14.16
N ILE A 194 15.72 11.39 -13.12
CA ILE A 194 16.16 10.10 -12.59
C ILE A 194 15.94 9.03 -13.65
N LYS A 195 17.02 8.51 -14.20
CA LYS A 195 16.99 7.54 -15.30
C LYS A 195 16.91 6.10 -14.82
N ASN A 196 17.54 5.83 -13.68
CA ASN A 196 17.55 4.51 -13.08
C ASN A 196 16.42 4.40 -12.06
N VAL A 197 15.47 3.57 -12.37
CA VAL A 197 14.30 3.27 -11.54
C VAL A 197 14.68 2.83 -10.11
N ARG A 198 15.82 2.15 -9.97
CA ARG A 198 16.29 1.63 -8.68
C ARG A 198 16.80 2.71 -7.73
N ASP A 199 17.02 3.92 -8.23
CA ASP A 199 17.51 5.06 -7.45
C ASP A 199 16.40 5.71 -6.62
N THR A 200 15.13 5.37 -6.89
CA THR A 200 13.96 5.87 -6.17
C THR A 200 13.17 4.73 -5.54
N ARG A 201 12.76 4.91 -4.28
CA ARG A 201 11.91 3.96 -3.56
C ARG A 201 10.79 4.69 -2.86
N VAL A 202 9.59 4.13 -2.94
CA VAL A 202 8.44 4.60 -2.15
C VAL A 202 8.74 4.38 -0.65
N GLY A 203 8.52 5.42 0.16
CA GLY A 203 8.90 5.45 1.57
C GLY A 203 10.28 6.04 1.86
N ASP A 204 11.05 6.41 0.83
CA ASP A 204 12.33 7.10 1.01
C ASP A 204 12.10 8.58 1.34
N THR A 205 13.14 9.20 1.88
CA THR A 205 13.19 10.63 2.18
C THR A 205 14.04 11.35 1.17
N VAL A 206 13.47 12.39 0.55
CA VAL A 206 14.20 13.32 -0.29
C VAL A 206 14.70 14.46 0.58
N THR A 207 15.99 14.78 0.46
CA THR A 207 16.62 15.90 1.13
C THR A 207 17.45 16.73 0.16
N ASN A 208 17.84 17.96 0.54
CA ASN A 208 18.75 18.76 -0.26
C ASN A 208 20.19 18.20 -0.12
N ALA A 209 20.91 18.06 -1.24
CA ALA A 209 22.25 17.48 -1.24
C ALA A 209 23.30 18.38 -0.56
N ASP A 210 23.12 19.71 -0.65
CA ASP A 210 24.06 20.69 -0.08
C ASP A 210 23.79 20.92 1.42
N ARG A 211 22.53 20.74 1.86
CA ARG A 211 22.10 20.90 3.25
C ARG A 211 21.20 19.72 3.66
N PRO A 212 21.76 18.51 3.78
CA PRO A 212 20.96 17.33 4.08
C PRO A 212 20.37 17.36 5.49
N CYS A 213 19.17 16.80 5.64
CA CYS A 213 18.60 16.58 6.96
C CYS A 213 19.36 15.49 7.72
N ALA A 214 19.34 15.57 9.06
CA ALA A 214 20.10 14.64 9.91
C ALA A 214 19.49 13.23 9.93
N GLU A 215 18.16 13.13 9.86
CA GLU A 215 17.44 11.87 9.98
C GLU A 215 16.38 11.74 8.88
N ALA A 216 16.26 10.53 8.32
CA ALA A 216 15.21 10.19 7.39
C ALA A 216 13.85 10.15 8.10
N LEU A 217 12.79 10.43 7.37
CA LEU A 217 11.43 10.21 7.84
C LEU A 217 11.19 8.70 8.02
N PRO A 218 10.32 8.29 8.97
CA PRO A 218 9.94 6.89 9.07
C PRO A 218 9.30 6.47 7.75
N GLY A 219 9.96 5.52 7.09
CA GLY A 219 9.49 4.94 5.83
C GLY A 219 8.43 3.87 6.06
N TYR A 220 7.93 3.31 4.98
CA TYR A 220 6.97 2.19 5.05
C TYR A 220 7.66 0.91 5.52
N LYS A 221 6.95 0.12 6.35
CA LYS A 221 7.41 -1.22 6.74
C LYS A 221 7.55 -2.08 5.49
N LYS A 222 8.72 -2.67 5.29
CA LYS A 222 8.94 -3.63 4.22
C LYS A 222 8.10 -4.88 4.49
N VAL A 223 7.17 -5.17 3.59
CA VAL A 223 6.38 -6.40 3.65
C VAL A 223 7.12 -7.49 2.88
N ASN A 224 7.31 -8.64 3.51
CA ASN A 224 7.95 -9.76 2.85
C ASN A 224 6.95 -10.51 1.96
N PRO A 225 7.35 -10.93 0.76
CA PRO A 225 6.52 -11.78 -0.09
C PRO A 225 6.14 -13.09 0.61
N MET A 226 4.91 -13.54 0.37
CA MET A 226 4.38 -14.79 0.94
C MET A 226 4.23 -15.89 -0.11
N VAL A 227 4.07 -15.50 -1.38
CA VAL A 227 3.87 -16.41 -2.50
C VAL A 227 4.93 -16.14 -3.55
N TYR A 228 5.54 -17.19 -4.05
CA TYR A 228 6.56 -17.10 -5.08
C TYR A 228 6.14 -17.92 -6.31
N CYS A 229 6.35 -17.37 -7.52
CA CYS A 229 6.24 -18.12 -8.75
C CYS A 229 7.25 -17.63 -9.79
N GLY A 230 7.54 -18.47 -10.77
CA GLY A 230 8.32 -18.07 -11.93
C GLY A 230 7.43 -17.39 -12.98
N LEU A 231 7.86 -16.26 -13.51
CA LEU A 231 7.28 -15.58 -14.66
C LEU A 231 8.23 -15.69 -15.84
N TYR A 232 7.75 -16.27 -16.94
CA TYR A 232 8.52 -16.48 -18.16
C TYR A 232 7.80 -15.85 -19.34
N PRO A 233 8.50 -15.13 -20.23
CA PRO A 233 7.89 -14.66 -21.45
C PRO A 233 7.60 -15.85 -22.37
N ALA A 234 6.42 -15.88 -23.00
CA ALA A 234 6.08 -16.93 -23.97
C ALA A 234 7.04 -16.92 -25.18
N ASP A 235 7.53 -15.75 -25.56
CA ASP A 235 8.62 -15.57 -26.52
C ASP A 235 9.92 -15.21 -25.78
N SER A 236 10.91 -16.06 -25.82
CA SER A 236 12.19 -15.86 -25.15
C SER A 236 12.93 -14.57 -25.58
N ALA A 237 12.66 -14.04 -26.77
CA ALA A 237 13.21 -12.78 -27.24
C ALA A 237 12.73 -11.58 -26.40
N LYS A 238 11.59 -11.69 -25.74
CA LYS A 238 11.00 -10.67 -24.87
C LYS A 238 11.50 -10.69 -23.42
N TYR A 239 12.52 -11.50 -23.10
CA TYR A 239 13.12 -11.51 -21.76
C TYR A 239 13.62 -10.13 -21.28
N PRO A 240 14.32 -9.32 -22.12
CA PRO A 240 14.71 -7.96 -21.74
C PRO A 240 13.50 -7.06 -21.45
N ASP A 241 12.44 -7.17 -22.27
CA ASP A 241 11.21 -6.38 -22.11
C ASP A 241 10.51 -6.72 -20.80
N LEU A 242 10.45 -8.01 -20.42
CA LEU A 242 9.91 -8.46 -19.15
C LEU A 242 10.70 -7.90 -17.96
N ARG A 243 12.04 -7.89 -18.04
CA ARG A 243 12.87 -7.28 -17.01
C ARG A 243 12.56 -5.80 -16.82
N ASP A 244 12.54 -5.04 -17.92
CA ASP A 244 12.30 -3.62 -17.90
C ASP A 244 10.88 -3.30 -17.40
N ALA A 245 9.89 -4.14 -17.73
CA ALA A 245 8.53 -4.02 -17.22
C ALA A 245 8.45 -4.28 -15.71
N LEU A 246 9.10 -5.34 -15.20
CA LEU A 246 9.16 -5.64 -13.76
C LEU A 246 9.87 -4.54 -12.98
N GLU A 247 10.97 -3.99 -13.50
CA GLU A 247 11.68 -2.85 -12.88
C GLU A 247 10.75 -1.62 -12.78
N LYS A 248 9.97 -1.31 -13.83
CA LYS A 248 9.00 -0.21 -13.81
C LYS A 248 7.85 -0.45 -12.83
N LEU A 249 7.31 -1.67 -12.76
CA LEU A 249 6.26 -2.00 -11.80
C LEU A 249 6.76 -1.91 -10.36
N GLN A 250 8.02 -2.27 -10.09
CA GLN A 250 8.62 -2.21 -8.76
C GLN A 250 8.74 -0.78 -8.20
N ILE A 251 8.73 0.26 -9.05
CA ILE A 251 8.68 1.66 -8.59
C ILE A 251 7.43 1.91 -7.75
N ASN A 252 6.28 1.48 -8.31
CA ASN A 252 4.97 1.71 -7.71
C ASN A 252 4.58 0.63 -6.71
N ASP A 253 5.27 -0.51 -6.75
CA ASP A 253 4.99 -1.65 -5.89
C ASP A 253 6.26 -2.14 -5.19
N ALA A 254 6.57 -1.53 -4.04
CA ALA A 254 7.72 -1.89 -3.22
C ALA A 254 7.64 -3.32 -2.64
N SER A 255 6.48 -3.98 -2.74
CA SER A 255 6.29 -5.36 -2.30
C SER A 255 6.61 -6.40 -3.39
N LEU A 256 6.70 -5.95 -4.65
CA LEU A 256 7.12 -6.81 -5.75
C LEU A 256 8.62 -7.11 -5.63
N TYR A 257 8.93 -8.36 -5.41
CA TYR A 257 10.30 -8.90 -5.43
C TYR A 257 10.49 -9.71 -6.70
N PHE A 258 11.63 -9.59 -7.34
CA PHE A 258 12.01 -10.47 -8.46
C PHE A 258 13.51 -10.66 -8.57
N GLU A 259 13.91 -11.83 -9.01
CA GLU A 259 15.28 -12.22 -9.31
C GLU A 259 15.32 -13.06 -10.59
N PRO A 260 16.42 -13.04 -11.36
CA PRO A 260 16.55 -13.88 -12.55
C PRO A 260 16.46 -15.35 -12.20
N GLU A 261 15.70 -16.09 -12.99
CA GLU A 261 15.56 -17.55 -12.89
C GLU A 261 15.69 -18.19 -14.27
N THR A 262 16.22 -19.42 -14.31
CA THR A 262 16.33 -20.19 -15.54
C THR A 262 15.64 -21.53 -15.36
N SER A 263 14.73 -21.85 -16.27
CA SER A 263 14.06 -23.15 -16.35
C SER A 263 14.55 -23.93 -17.57
N LEU A 264 14.81 -25.22 -17.39
CA LEU A 264 15.19 -26.10 -18.52
C LEU A 264 14.07 -26.18 -19.58
N ALA A 265 12.82 -26.08 -19.18
CA ALA A 265 11.66 -26.17 -20.06
C ALA A 265 11.20 -24.83 -20.65
N LEU A 266 11.32 -23.73 -19.86
CA LEU A 266 10.76 -22.41 -20.20
C LEU A 266 11.83 -21.37 -20.57
N GLY A 267 13.12 -21.68 -20.39
CA GLY A 267 14.22 -20.77 -20.69
C GLY A 267 14.45 -19.74 -19.57
N PHE A 268 14.79 -18.52 -19.97
CA PHE A 268 15.07 -17.41 -19.05
C PHE A 268 13.79 -16.72 -18.61
N GLY A 269 13.66 -16.46 -17.33
CA GLY A 269 12.54 -15.76 -16.70
C GLY A 269 12.95 -15.13 -15.39
N PHE A 270 11.96 -14.85 -14.57
CA PHE A 270 12.15 -14.27 -13.24
C PHE A 270 11.35 -15.03 -12.20
N ARG A 271 11.99 -15.33 -11.07
CA ARG A 271 11.31 -15.73 -9.87
C ARG A 271 10.79 -14.50 -9.18
N CYS A 272 9.48 -14.40 -9.06
CA CYS A 272 8.80 -13.26 -8.48
C CYS A 272 8.17 -13.61 -7.14
N GLY A 273 8.23 -12.69 -6.19
CA GLY A 273 7.59 -12.80 -4.89
C GLY A 273 6.42 -11.81 -4.78
N PHE A 274 5.30 -12.29 -4.26
CA PHE A 274 4.03 -11.58 -4.16
C PHE A 274 3.47 -11.65 -2.75
N LEU A 275 2.62 -10.68 -2.38
CA LEU A 275 1.89 -10.69 -1.10
C LEU A 275 0.83 -11.78 -1.00
N GLY A 276 0.35 -12.27 -2.14
CA GLY A 276 -0.65 -13.31 -2.26
C GLY A 276 -1.03 -13.55 -3.71
N LEU A 277 -1.98 -14.45 -3.94
CA LEU A 277 -2.40 -14.84 -5.31
C LEU A 277 -3.00 -13.68 -6.10
N LEU A 278 -3.77 -12.81 -5.45
CA LEU A 278 -4.35 -11.66 -6.14
C LEU A 278 -3.28 -10.65 -6.56
N HIS A 279 -2.28 -10.40 -5.70
CA HIS A 279 -1.17 -9.54 -6.07
C HIS A 279 -0.47 -10.08 -7.33
N LEU A 280 -0.28 -11.41 -7.40
CA LEU A 280 0.23 -12.09 -8.60
C LEU A 280 -0.66 -11.82 -9.82
N GLU A 281 -1.99 -12.02 -9.70
CA GLU A 281 -2.94 -11.79 -10.80
C GLU A 281 -2.91 -10.33 -11.28
N ILE A 282 -2.86 -9.36 -10.36
CA ILE A 282 -2.77 -7.94 -10.72
C ILE A 282 -1.49 -7.63 -11.48
N ILE A 283 -0.34 -8.10 -10.98
CA ILE A 283 0.94 -7.87 -11.64
C ILE A 283 0.98 -8.54 -13.02
N GLN A 284 0.47 -9.77 -13.12
CA GLN A 284 0.37 -10.47 -14.39
C GLN A 284 -0.51 -9.69 -15.39
N GLU A 285 -1.70 -9.27 -14.97
CA GLU A 285 -2.63 -8.50 -15.81
C GLU A 285 -2.02 -7.16 -16.25
N ARG A 286 -1.28 -6.49 -15.39
CA ARG A 286 -0.55 -5.27 -15.73
C ARG A 286 0.56 -5.52 -16.75
N LEU A 287 1.36 -6.57 -16.58
CA LEU A 287 2.40 -6.95 -17.53
C LEU A 287 1.82 -7.27 -18.91
N GLU A 288 0.68 -7.95 -18.96
CA GLU A 288 -0.02 -8.27 -20.19
C GLU A 288 -0.62 -7.03 -20.87
N ARG A 289 -1.30 -6.16 -20.12
CA ARG A 289 -2.06 -5.03 -20.69
C ARG A 289 -1.21 -3.78 -20.93
N GLU A 290 -0.34 -3.43 -19.97
CA GLU A 290 0.45 -2.19 -20.04
C GLU A 290 1.71 -2.37 -20.88
N PHE A 291 2.31 -3.58 -20.85
CA PHE A 291 3.58 -3.88 -21.53
C PHE A 291 3.46 -4.84 -22.70
N ASN A 292 2.25 -5.33 -23.00
CA ASN A 292 1.95 -6.25 -24.10
C ASN A 292 2.85 -7.51 -24.10
N LEU A 293 2.97 -8.12 -22.90
CA LEU A 293 3.77 -9.32 -22.68
C LEU A 293 2.84 -10.53 -22.53
N ASP A 294 3.06 -11.56 -23.33
CA ASP A 294 2.44 -12.88 -23.11
C ASP A 294 3.32 -13.68 -22.13
N LEU A 295 2.73 -14.12 -21.02
CA LEU A 295 3.45 -14.73 -19.92
C LEU A 295 3.03 -16.18 -19.67
N VAL A 296 4.02 -16.99 -19.27
CA VAL A 296 3.83 -18.33 -18.69
C VAL A 296 4.19 -18.24 -17.22
N THR A 297 3.24 -18.56 -16.34
CA THR A 297 3.44 -18.57 -14.88
C THR A 297 3.58 -20.00 -14.38
N THR A 298 4.51 -20.22 -13.44
CA THR A 298 4.59 -21.51 -12.75
C THR A 298 3.57 -21.58 -11.61
N ALA A 299 3.32 -22.77 -11.07
CA ALA A 299 2.46 -22.92 -9.91
C ALA A 299 3.04 -22.11 -8.72
N PRO A 300 2.19 -21.33 -8.01
CA PRO A 300 2.64 -20.58 -6.85
C PRO A 300 3.11 -21.52 -5.74
N GLY A 301 4.19 -21.13 -5.06
CA GLY A 301 4.77 -21.87 -3.94
C GLY A 301 5.23 -20.94 -2.83
N VAL A 302 5.68 -21.54 -1.73
CA VAL A 302 6.30 -20.85 -0.60
C VAL A 302 7.77 -21.27 -0.50
N VAL A 303 8.57 -20.52 0.26
CA VAL A 303 9.95 -20.88 0.57
C VAL A 303 9.97 -21.77 1.80
N TYR A 304 10.53 -22.97 1.68
CA TYR A 304 10.74 -23.89 2.80
C TYR A 304 12.16 -23.73 3.32
N LYS A 305 12.36 -23.89 4.64
CA LYS A 305 13.71 -24.09 5.21
C LYS A 305 13.95 -25.57 5.37
N VAL A 306 15.04 -26.05 4.77
CA VAL A 306 15.44 -27.44 4.87
C VAL A 306 16.65 -27.51 5.81
N HIS A 307 16.49 -28.20 6.92
CA HIS A 307 17.57 -28.50 7.86
C HIS A 307 18.18 -29.85 7.46
N LYS A 308 19.49 -29.82 7.13
CA LYS A 308 20.19 -31.03 6.77
C LYS A 308 20.79 -31.70 8.01
N THR A 309 21.01 -33.01 7.93
CA THR A 309 21.64 -33.85 8.98
C THR A 309 23.07 -33.39 9.35
N ASN A 310 23.72 -32.66 8.46
CA ASN A 310 25.05 -32.05 8.72
C ASN A 310 24.99 -30.70 9.45
N GLY A 311 23.79 -30.19 9.81
CA GLY A 311 23.56 -28.90 10.46
C GLY A 311 23.46 -27.70 9.52
N GLU A 312 23.55 -27.89 8.20
CA GLU A 312 23.34 -26.85 7.19
C GLU A 312 21.84 -26.54 7.05
N VAL A 313 21.48 -25.26 6.93
CA VAL A 313 20.10 -24.82 6.66
C VAL A 313 20.04 -24.17 5.29
N ILE A 314 19.16 -24.67 4.41
CA ILE A 314 18.98 -24.14 3.07
C ILE A 314 17.57 -23.58 2.91
N ASP A 315 17.47 -22.41 2.30
CA ASP A 315 16.20 -21.85 1.85
C ASP A 315 15.81 -22.48 0.51
N LEU A 316 14.85 -23.39 0.54
CA LEU A 316 14.37 -24.10 -0.65
C LEU A 316 13.35 -23.22 -1.37
N THR A 317 13.80 -22.55 -2.40
CA THR A 317 12.98 -21.71 -3.28
C THR A 317 12.47 -22.47 -4.50
N ASN A 318 13.21 -23.46 -4.98
CA ASN A 318 12.88 -24.25 -6.16
C ASN A 318 12.83 -25.73 -5.80
N PRO A 319 11.73 -26.46 -6.06
CA PRO A 319 11.62 -27.89 -5.78
C PRO A 319 12.74 -28.75 -6.40
N SER A 320 13.30 -28.29 -7.53
CA SER A 320 14.42 -28.98 -8.19
C SER A 320 15.71 -29.00 -7.37
N ASN A 321 15.83 -28.11 -6.39
CA ASN A 321 16.99 -28.02 -5.49
C ASN A 321 16.79 -28.77 -4.17
N LEU A 322 15.70 -29.58 -4.07
CA LEU A 322 15.47 -30.40 -2.88
C LEU A 322 16.61 -31.40 -2.70
N PRO A 323 17.31 -31.44 -1.56
CA PRO A 323 18.33 -32.42 -1.26
C PRO A 323 17.78 -33.84 -1.26
N ASP A 324 18.69 -34.83 -1.31
CA ASP A 324 18.30 -36.20 -1.13
C ASP A 324 17.57 -36.40 0.21
N PRO A 325 16.46 -37.14 0.28
CA PRO A 325 15.73 -37.38 1.53
C PRO A 325 16.59 -37.87 2.69
N SER A 326 17.70 -38.59 2.41
CA SER A 326 18.65 -39.06 3.44
C SER A 326 19.49 -37.94 4.07
N GLU A 327 19.61 -36.80 3.40
CA GLU A 327 20.31 -35.63 3.90
C GLU A 327 19.42 -34.68 4.71
N ILE A 328 18.08 -34.85 4.66
CA ILE A 328 17.13 -33.98 5.32
C ILE A 328 16.84 -34.49 6.72
N ASP A 329 17.03 -33.62 7.75
CA ASP A 329 16.63 -33.88 9.13
C ASP A 329 15.16 -33.50 9.31
N TYR A 330 14.81 -32.24 9.02
CA TYR A 330 13.42 -31.75 9.01
C TYR A 330 13.26 -30.54 8.07
N MET A 331 12.02 -30.17 7.80
CA MET A 331 11.68 -29.01 6.99
C MET A 331 10.72 -28.10 7.74
N GLU A 332 10.91 -26.79 7.59
CA GLU A 332 10.01 -25.76 8.10
C GLU A 332 9.23 -25.13 6.95
N GLU A 333 7.92 -24.96 7.14
CA GLU A 333 7.08 -24.15 6.24
C GLU A 333 6.81 -22.77 6.89
N PRO A 334 6.73 -21.68 6.11
CA PRO A 334 6.41 -20.38 6.65
C PRO A 334 4.95 -20.35 7.13
N ILE A 335 4.74 -19.80 8.34
CA ILE A 335 3.42 -19.54 8.90
C ILE A 335 3.21 -18.03 8.93
N VAL A 336 2.01 -17.59 8.58
CA VAL A 336 1.60 -16.19 8.63
C VAL A 336 0.77 -15.90 9.87
N SER A 337 0.96 -14.74 10.49
CA SER A 337 0.04 -14.19 11.46
C SER A 337 -0.97 -13.33 10.68
N ALA A 338 -2.26 -13.66 10.81
CA ALA A 338 -3.33 -12.96 10.14
C ALA A 338 -4.22 -12.26 11.18
N GLU A 339 -4.46 -10.98 10.96
CA GLU A 339 -5.47 -10.21 11.66
C GLU A 339 -6.67 -10.03 10.74
N ILE A 340 -7.84 -10.51 11.18
CA ILE A 340 -9.05 -10.54 10.35
C ILE A 340 -10.13 -9.72 11.06
N MET A 341 -10.51 -8.59 10.45
CA MET A 341 -11.59 -7.74 10.93
C MET A 341 -12.90 -8.13 10.26
N VAL A 342 -13.89 -8.48 11.07
CA VAL A 342 -15.22 -8.89 10.59
C VAL A 342 -16.30 -8.43 11.58
N THR A 343 -17.53 -8.25 11.08
CA THR A 343 -18.69 -8.02 11.96
C THR A 343 -19.04 -9.28 12.75
N LYS A 344 -19.75 -9.10 13.87
CA LYS A 344 -20.08 -10.20 14.83
C LYS A 344 -20.72 -11.41 14.15
N ASP A 345 -21.53 -11.19 13.13
CA ASP A 345 -22.28 -12.24 12.42
C ASP A 345 -21.38 -13.22 11.65
N TYR A 346 -20.20 -12.79 11.24
CA TYR A 346 -19.27 -13.59 10.44
C TYR A 346 -18.14 -14.24 11.24
N VAL A 347 -17.99 -13.94 12.52
CA VAL A 347 -16.91 -14.47 13.37
C VAL A 347 -16.88 -16.00 13.36
N GLY A 348 -18.06 -16.65 13.54
CA GLY A 348 -18.15 -18.11 13.54
C GLY A 348 -17.72 -18.74 12.21
N ALA A 349 -18.15 -18.17 11.09
CA ALA A 349 -17.79 -18.66 9.77
C ALA A 349 -16.28 -18.51 9.48
N ILE A 350 -15.69 -17.39 9.89
CA ILE A 350 -14.24 -17.14 9.76
C ILE A 350 -13.44 -18.11 10.63
N MET A 351 -13.85 -18.35 11.87
CA MET A 351 -13.17 -19.32 12.76
C MET A 351 -13.18 -20.73 12.16
N THR A 352 -14.32 -21.17 11.61
CA THR A 352 -14.42 -22.47 10.93
C THR A 352 -13.48 -22.53 9.72
N LEU A 353 -13.49 -21.50 8.88
CA LEU A 353 -12.61 -21.42 7.72
C LEU A 353 -11.13 -21.46 8.10
N CYS A 354 -10.72 -20.74 9.14
CA CYS A 354 -9.34 -20.76 9.62
C CYS A 354 -8.94 -22.14 10.14
N GLN A 355 -9.81 -22.84 10.89
CA GLN A 355 -9.57 -24.20 11.38
C GLN A 355 -9.43 -25.20 10.23
N GLU A 356 -10.28 -25.12 9.21
CA GLU A 356 -10.18 -25.97 8.01
C GLU A 356 -8.87 -25.76 7.25
N ARG A 357 -8.27 -24.56 7.36
CA ARG A 357 -6.99 -24.19 6.76
C ARG A 357 -5.79 -24.34 7.70
N ARG A 358 -5.92 -25.16 8.77
CA ARG A 358 -4.87 -25.41 9.78
C ARG A 358 -4.47 -24.16 10.57
N GLY A 359 -5.34 -23.14 10.64
CA GLY A 359 -5.11 -21.94 11.41
C GLY A 359 -5.18 -22.24 12.92
N VAL A 360 -4.27 -21.60 13.67
CA VAL A 360 -4.26 -21.63 15.13
C VAL A 360 -4.79 -20.29 15.63
N TYR A 361 -5.84 -20.34 16.41
CA TYR A 361 -6.45 -19.18 17.03
C TYR A 361 -5.57 -18.62 18.15
N ILE A 362 -5.23 -17.35 18.09
CA ILE A 362 -4.37 -16.70 19.09
C ILE A 362 -5.19 -15.79 20.00
N LEU A 363 -6.00 -14.88 19.44
CA LEU A 363 -6.74 -13.86 20.20
C LEU A 363 -7.98 -13.42 19.44
N SER A 364 -9.06 -13.07 20.19
CA SER A 364 -10.20 -12.32 19.66
C SER A 364 -10.45 -11.07 20.49
N LEU A 365 -10.65 -9.96 19.83
CA LEU A 365 -10.93 -8.67 20.44
C LEU A 365 -12.45 -8.35 20.46
N ILE A 366 -13.31 -9.37 20.46
CA ILE A 366 -14.80 -9.22 20.44
C ILE A 366 -15.33 -8.40 21.62
N HIS A 367 -14.55 -8.21 22.69
CA HIS A 367 -14.99 -7.57 23.95
C HIS A 367 -14.34 -6.23 24.26
N ILE A 368 -13.75 -5.52 23.29
CA ILE A 368 -13.20 -4.16 23.56
C ILE A 368 -14.31 -3.08 23.63
N SER A 369 -15.58 -3.43 23.43
CA SER A 369 -16.69 -2.48 23.46
C SER A 369 -17.37 -2.29 24.83
N GLU A 370 -16.78 -2.73 25.94
CA GLU A 370 -17.21 -2.26 27.25
C GLU A 370 -16.22 -1.22 27.79
N PRO A 371 -16.58 0.08 27.79
CA PRO A 371 -15.82 1.07 28.56
C PRO A 371 -15.97 0.67 30.04
N THR A 372 -14.87 0.19 30.64
CA THR A 372 -14.78 0.13 32.09
C THR A 372 -14.90 1.56 32.61
N ARG A 373 -16.12 1.95 32.97
CA ARG A 373 -16.36 3.09 33.84
C ARG A 373 -15.61 2.83 35.17
N ARG A 374 -14.53 3.54 35.38
CA ARG A 374 -14.01 3.89 36.68
C ARG A 374 -13.97 5.39 36.82
#